data_2d16352bcbdeb90967d3b1165e764ff7
#
_entry.id   2d16352bcbdeb90967d3b1165e764ff7
#
_cell.length_a   1.000
_cell.length_b   1.000
_cell.length_c   1.000
_cell.angle_alpha   90.00
_cell.angle_beta   90.00
_cell.angle_gamma   90.00
#
_symmetry.space_group_name_H-M   'P 1'
#
loop_
_entity.id
_entity.type
_entity.pdbx_description
1 polymer ?
#
loop_
_entity_poly.entity_id
_entity_poly.type
_entity_poly.pdbx_seq_one_letter_code
_entity_poly.pdbx_strand_id
1 'polypeptide(L)'
;MTFRKTILLLTLFLAGVLPCLLPSKAEAQKQGSWISASYSCRTRSCLDTRSKDALRADRAKDLIRRGLAKRKPKPFKLELKLRLRDFRGKLYENQSSAEIHSQSVIYDGFGIGESKLKFKTRSVQYSITYESETTTRDFSYTFGEDWTLTLGASLPYSGSAKVRFLEHTYQSDQVTGGGYFVGMGLRISIFEVLLRKTSLETTYKDLTRSGGVPLGNDLTMKMERYLLGFGLSFK
;
A
#
# COMPACT_ATOMS: atom_id res chain seq x y z
N MET A 1 4.75 -21.61 12.03
CA MET A 1 5.83 -21.78 11.02
C MET A 1 5.55 -21.10 9.67
N THR A 2 4.38 -20.50 9.46
CA THR A 2 3.91 -19.89 8.19
C THR A 2 4.25 -18.42 8.01
N PHE A 3 4.43 -17.66 9.08
CA PHE A 3 4.64 -16.19 9.02
C PHE A 3 6.00 -15.79 8.40
N ARG A 4 7.08 -16.55 8.66
CA ARG A 4 8.40 -16.29 8.04
C ARG A 4 8.40 -16.45 6.52
N LYS A 5 7.59 -17.38 5.99
CA LYS A 5 7.50 -17.60 4.53
C LYS A 5 6.78 -16.45 3.81
N THR A 6 5.79 -15.82 4.45
CA THR A 6 5.01 -14.72 3.84
C THR A 6 5.81 -13.42 3.78
N ILE A 7 6.62 -13.14 4.81
CA ILE A 7 7.52 -11.96 4.79
C ILE A 7 8.62 -12.15 3.74
N LEU A 8 9.17 -13.37 3.61
CA LEU A 8 10.19 -13.66 2.61
C LEU A 8 9.66 -13.51 1.17
N LEU A 9 8.42 -13.89 0.93
CA LEU A 9 7.74 -13.71 -0.38
C LEU A 9 7.49 -12.23 -0.69
N LEU A 10 7.10 -11.43 0.30
CA LEU A 10 6.86 -9.98 0.13
C LEU A 10 8.17 -9.22 -0.13
N THR A 11 9.26 -9.59 0.56
CA THR A 11 10.60 -9.01 0.32
C THR A 11 11.18 -9.42 -1.03
N LEU A 12 10.96 -10.66 -1.47
CA LEU A 12 11.35 -11.12 -2.82
C LEU A 12 10.54 -10.42 -3.93
N PHE A 13 9.26 -10.17 -3.70
CA PHE A 13 8.42 -9.43 -4.66
C PHE A 13 8.83 -7.96 -4.78
N LEU A 14 9.12 -7.29 -3.66
CA LEU A 14 9.63 -5.91 -3.64
C LEU A 14 11.04 -5.81 -4.25
N ALA A 15 11.92 -6.77 -3.99
CA ALA A 15 13.26 -6.80 -4.56
C ALA A 15 13.29 -7.13 -6.07
N GLY A 16 12.31 -7.89 -6.57
CA GLY A 16 12.19 -8.24 -7.98
C GLY A 16 11.58 -7.14 -8.86
N VAL A 17 10.74 -6.26 -8.30
CA VAL A 17 10.06 -5.20 -9.05
C VAL A 17 10.83 -3.88 -9.07
N LEU A 18 11.64 -3.60 -8.04
CA LEU A 18 12.41 -2.35 -7.96
C LEU A 18 13.47 -2.16 -9.06
N PRO A 19 14.19 -3.19 -9.55
CA PRO A 19 15.18 -2.99 -10.62
C PRO A 19 14.58 -2.65 -11.98
N CYS A 20 13.31 -3.00 -12.22
CA CYS A 20 12.63 -2.71 -13.49
C CYS A 20 12.11 -1.27 -13.62
N LEU A 21 12.07 -0.51 -12.52
CA LEU A 21 11.55 0.86 -12.50
C LEU A 21 12.62 1.96 -12.51
N LEU A 22 13.89 1.59 -12.37
CA LEU A 22 14.98 2.55 -12.48
C LEU A 22 15.54 2.49 -13.92
N PRO A 23 15.48 3.59 -14.70
CA PRO A 23 16.13 3.65 -16.00
C PRO A 23 17.64 3.43 -15.79
N SER A 24 18.16 2.39 -16.41
CA SER A 24 19.59 2.09 -16.33
C SER A 24 20.37 3.27 -16.89
N LYS A 25 21.22 3.88 -16.07
CA LYS A 25 22.15 4.97 -16.45
C LYS A 25 23.23 4.52 -17.47
N ALA A 26 23.14 3.31 -17.98
CA ALA A 26 24.15 2.72 -18.84
C ALA A 26 24.03 3.09 -20.33
N GLU A 27 22.93 3.71 -20.76
CA GLU A 27 22.77 4.06 -22.20
C GLU A 27 23.15 5.51 -22.57
N ALA A 28 23.44 6.36 -21.59
CA ALA A 28 23.80 7.76 -21.86
C ALA A 28 25.29 7.99 -22.23
N GLN A 29 26.13 6.97 -22.23
CA GLN A 29 27.59 7.14 -22.39
C GLN A 29 28.18 6.58 -23.69
N LYS A 30 27.35 6.19 -24.66
CA LYS A 30 27.82 5.71 -25.97
C LYS A 30 27.57 6.67 -27.14
N GLN A 31 27.24 7.91 -26.91
CA GLN A 31 27.07 8.92 -27.99
C GLN A 31 28.09 10.05 -27.91
N GLY A 32 29.34 9.74 -27.70
CA GLY A 32 30.39 10.75 -27.61
C GLY A 32 31.73 10.37 -28.20
N SER A 33 31.78 9.84 -29.43
CA SER A 33 33.03 9.88 -30.19
C SER A 33 32.79 9.59 -31.66
N TRP A 34 32.13 10.48 -32.36
CA TRP A 34 32.27 10.56 -33.80
C TRP A 34 33.36 11.57 -34.10
N ILE A 35 34.52 11.04 -34.10
CA ILE A 35 35.79 11.58 -34.51
C ILE A 35 35.62 12.45 -35.76
N SER A 36 36.08 13.66 -35.68
CA SER A 36 36.37 14.51 -36.81
C SER A 36 37.53 13.88 -37.61
N ALA A 37 37.23 12.91 -38.45
CA ALA A 37 38.17 12.47 -39.48
C ALA A 37 38.22 13.59 -40.50
N SER A 38 39.23 14.44 -40.42
CA SER A 38 39.59 15.39 -41.45
C SER A 38 40.14 14.61 -42.67
N TYR A 39 39.22 14.16 -43.53
CA TYR A 39 39.62 13.66 -44.81
C TYR A 39 39.90 14.81 -45.75
N SER A 40 41.17 15.03 -46.06
CA SER A 40 41.53 15.92 -47.14
C SER A 40 41.22 15.20 -48.49
N CYS A 41 40.06 15.44 -49.03
CA CYS A 41 39.63 14.86 -50.27
C CYS A 41 39.94 15.83 -51.43
N ARG A 42 40.91 15.43 -52.29
CA ARG A 42 41.37 16.23 -53.43
C ARG A 42 40.69 15.90 -54.78
N THR A 43 39.66 15.06 -54.78
CA THR A 43 39.00 14.64 -56.01
C THR A 43 37.56 15.14 -56.10
N ARG A 44 37.10 15.41 -57.37
CA ARG A 44 35.73 15.90 -57.64
C ARG A 44 34.61 14.99 -57.07
N SER A 45 34.86 13.69 -56.97
CA SER A 45 33.90 12.73 -56.41
C SER A 45 33.65 12.91 -54.90
N CYS A 46 34.65 13.43 -54.17
CA CYS A 46 34.53 13.70 -52.74
C CYS A 46 33.71 14.95 -52.43
N LEU A 47 33.72 15.94 -53.31
CA LEU A 47 32.87 17.14 -53.16
C LEU A 47 31.39 16.76 -53.29
N ASP A 48 31.05 15.82 -54.15
CA ASP A 48 29.68 15.39 -54.39
C ASP A 48 29.13 14.56 -53.22
N THR A 49 29.94 13.74 -52.59
CA THR A 49 29.56 13.02 -51.35
C THR A 49 29.42 13.96 -50.17
N ARG A 50 30.26 14.98 -50.04
CA ARG A 50 30.21 15.96 -48.97
C ARG A 50 28.93 16.81 -49.04
N SER A 51 28.47 17.19 -50.24
CA SER A 51 27.21 17.88 -50.42
C SER A 51 25.99 17.01 -50.06
N LYS A 52 26.04 15.72 -50.41
CA LYS A 52 24.99 14.74 -50.08
C LYS A 52 24.91 14.48 -48.58
N ASP A 53 26.03 14.41 -47.89
CA ASP A 53 26.05 14.19 -46.43
C ASP A 53 25.61 15.43 -45.64
N ALA A 54 25.96 16.64 -46.13
CA ALA A 54 25.45 17.89 -45.59
C ALA A 54 23.93 17.98 -45.75
N LEU A 55 23.38 17.63 -46.91
CA LEU A 55 21.94 17.59 -47.16
C LEU A 55 21.22 16.55 -46.29
N ARG A 56 21.84 15.39 -46.04
CA ARG A 56 21.30 14.38 -45.11
C ARG A 56 21.29 14.87 -43.66
N ALA A 57 22.38 15.54 -43.24
CA ALA A 57 22.47 16.13 -41.90
C ALA A 57 21.44 17.22 -41.67
N ASP A 58 21.18 18.07 -42.66
CA ASP A 58 20.17 19.11 -42.56
C ASP A 58 18.75 18.53 -42.57
N ARG A 59 18.44 17.52 -43.34
CA ARG A 59 17.19 16.78 -43.27
C ARG A 59 16.98 16.11 -41.92
N ALA A 60 18.01 15.53 -41.34
CA ALA A 60 17.95 14.93 -40.00
C ALA A 60 17.66 15.99 -38.94
N LYS A 61 18.34 17.16 -39.00
CA LYS A 61 18.05 18.30 -38.11
C LYS A 61 16.61 18.81 -38.23
N ASP A 62 16.09 18.88 -39.47
CA ASP A 62 14.71 19.29 -39.70
C ASP A 62 13.70 18.28 -39.17
N LEU A 63 13.95 16.97 -39.28
CA LEU A 63 13.10 15.94 -38.74
C LEU A 63 13.11 15.96 -37.20
N ILE A 64 14.26 16.20 -36.59
CA ILE A 64 14.39 16.39 -35.13
C ILE A 64 13.64 17.64 -34.69
N ARG A 65 13.81 18.78 -35.38
CA ARG A 65 13.07 20.00 -35.09
C ARG A 65 11.56 19.83 -35.19
N ARG A 66 11.08 19.15 -36.25
CA ARG A 66 9.64 18.85 -36.42
C ARG A 66 9.13 17.87 -35.36
N GLY A 67 9.95 16.90 -34.96
CA GLY A 67 9.64 15.97 -33.87
C GLY A 67 9.55 16.66 -32.51
N LEU A 68 10.47 17.57 -32.22
CA LEU A 68 10.46 18.38 -30.99
C LEU A 68 9.33 19.43 -30.99
N ALA A 69 9.06 20.07 -32.12
CA ALA A 69 7.97 21.04 -32.24
C ALA A 69 6.57 20.43 -32.07
N LYS A 70 6.41 19.15 -32.45
CA LYS A 70 5.15 18.41 -32.24
C LYS A 70 4.94 17.99 -30.79
N ARG A 71 5.98 17.93 -29.98
CA ARG A 71 5.88 17.67 -28.56
C ARG A 71 5.67 18.99 -27.82
N LYS A 72 4.47 19.59 -27.97
CA LYS A 72 4.04 20.62 -27.01
C LYS A 72 4.17 19.99 -25.63
N PRO A 73 4.93 20.60 -24.69
CA PRO A 73 4.95 20.10 -23.32
C PRO A 73 3.50 20.03 -22.87
N LYS A 74 3.04 18.82 -22.55
CA LYS A 74 1.71 18.68 -21.94
C LYS A 74 1.76 19.53 -20.69
N PRO A 75 0.81 20.46 -20.50
CA PRO A 75 0.78 21.23 -19.27
C PRO A 75 0.79 20.23 -18.13
N PHE A 76 1.70 20.39 -17.20
CA PHE A 76 1.78 19.58 -16.00
C PHE A 76 0.48 19.82 -15.21
N LYS A 77 -0.53 19.00 -15.48
CA LYS A 77 -1.75 18.99 -14.69
C LYS A 77 -1.44 18.20 -13.44
N LEU A 78 -1.33 18.89 -12.32
CA LEU A 78 -1.33 18.29 -11.02
C LEU A 78 -2.74 17.74 -10.78
N GLU A 79 -3.00 16.51 -11.22
CA GLU A 79 -4.25 15.83 -10.90
C GLU A 79 -4.12 15.35 -9.45
N LEU A 80 -4.81 16.04 -8.57
CA LEU A 80 -4.83 15.71 -7.15
C LEU A 80 -5.75 14.50 -6.94
N LYS A 81 -5.22 13.30 -7.00
CA LYS A 81 -5.98 12.06 -6.77
C LYS A 81 -6.07 11.79 -5.27
N LEU A 82 -7.01 12.40 -4.60
CA LEU A 82 -7.26 12.22 -3.17
C LEU A 82 -8.52 11.39 -2.95
N ARG A 83 -8.45 10.39 -2.06
CA ARG A 83 -9.60 9.60 -1.63
C ARG A 83 -9.65 9.54 -0.11
N LEU A 84 -10.85 9.70 0.42
CA LEU A 84 -11.15 9.54 1.85
C LEU A 84 -12.07 8.34 1.99
N ARG A 85 -11.77 7.42 2.89
CA ARG A 85 -12.55 6.19 3.08
C ARG A 85 -12.86 5.97 4.55
N ASP A 86 -14.10 5.56 4.82
CA ASP A 86 -14.60 5.16 6.13
C ASP A 86 -15.24 3.77 6.02
N PHE A 87 -14.81 2.84 6.86
CA PHE A 87 -15.33 1.49 6.93
C PHE A 87 -15.88 1.24 8.32
N ARG A 88 -17.04 0.59 8.37
CA ARG A 88 -17.66 0.19 9.63
C ARG A 88 -18.13 -1.24 9.55
N GLY A 89 -17.95 -1.98 10.63
CA GLY A 89 -18.46 -3.32 10.79
C GLY A 89 -18.86 -3.58 12.20
N LYS A 90 -20.05 -4.16 12.39
CA LYS A 90 -20.53 -4.66 13.68
C LYS A 90 -20.98 -6.09 13.49
N LEU A 91 -20.53 -6.95 14.38
CA LEU A 91 -20.98 -8.32 14.43
C LEU A 91 -21.48 -8.61 15.82
N TYR A 92 -22.65 -9.21 15.89
CA TYR A 92 -23.23 -9.75 17.11
C TYR A 92 -23.50 -11.24 16.85
N GLU A 93 -22.83 -12.10 17.55
CA GLU A 93 -23.00 -13.54 17.44
C GLU A 93 -23.16 -14.14 18.83
N ASN A 94 -24.37 -14.57 19.18
CA ASN A 94 -24.75 -15.13 20.48
C ASN A 94 -24.17 -14.42 21.70
N GLN A 95 -22.91 -14.72 22.05
CA GLN A 95 -22.22 -14.20 23.23
C GLN A 95 -20.99 -13.35 22.86
N SER A 96 -20.79 -13.08 21.59
CA SER A 96 -19.65 -12.32 21.07
C SER A 96 -20.12 -11.09 20.32
N SER A 97 -19.41 -10.00 20.50
CA SER A 97 -19.59 -8.77 19.72
C SER A 97 -18.24 -8.27 19.23
N ALA A 98 -18.19 -7.84 17.98
CA ALA A 98 -17.03 -7.19 17.40
C ALA A 98 -17.49 -5.90 16.70
N GLU A 99 -16.80 -4.82 16.97
CA GLU A 99 -17.00 -3.53 16.32
C GLU A 99 -15.68 -3.07 15.72
N ILE A 100 -15.71 -2.70 14.44
CA ILE A 100 -14.55 -2.21 13.72
C ILE A 100 -14.92 -0.89 13.07
N HIS A 101 -14.06 0.09 13.26
CA HIS A 101 -14.12 1.37 12.58
C HIS A 101 -12.75 1.65 11.97
N SER A 102 -12.69 1.89 10.67
CA SER A 102 -11.44 2.15 9.96
C SER A 102 -11.59 3.37 9.07
N GLN A 103 -10.65 4.29 9.16
CA GLN A 103 -10.56 5.49 8.35
C GLN A 103 -9.24 5.54 7.62
N SER A 104 -9.25 5.95 6.35
CA SER A 104 -8.03 6.07 5.55
C SER A 104 -8.09 7.22 4.57
N VAL A 105 -6.92 7.79 4.33
CA VAL A 105 -6.65 8.80 3.31
C VAL A 105 -5.72 8.17 2.27
N ILE A 106 -6.08 8.27 1.01
CA ILE A 106 -5.32 7.70 -0.10
C ILE A 106 -4.94 8.84 -1.05
N TYR A 107 -3.66 8.95 -1.33
CA TYR A 107 -3.10 9.91 -2.28
C TYR A 107 -2.33 9.17 -3.36
N ASP A 108 -2.69 9.36 -4.62
CA ASP A 108 -2.08 8.71 -5.80
C ASP A 108 -1.88 7.19 -5.64
N GLY A 109 -2.90 6.53 -5.06
CA GLY A 109 -2.89 5.09 -4.78
C GLY A 109 -2.30 4.70 -3.42
N PHE A 110 -1.41 5.48 -2.82
CA PHE A 110 -0.87 5.20 -1.49
C PHE A 110 -1.82 5.65 -0.39
N GLY A 111 -2.14 4.74 0.51
CA GLY A 111 -3.08 4.99 1.60
C GLY A 111 -2.46 4.80 2.98
N ILE A 112 -2.82 5.71 3.87
CA ILE A 112 -2.53 5.62 5.30
C ILE A 112 -3.85 5.74 6.04
N GLY A 113 -4.03 4.91 7.06
CA GLY A 113 -5.25 4.91 7.85
C GLY A 113 -5.04 4.44 9.27
N GLU A 114 -6.14 4.46 10.00
CA GLU A 114 -6.25 3.94 11.35
C GLU A 114 -7.49 3.05 11.44
N SER A 115 -7.35 1.89 12.09
CA SER A 115 -8.48 1.03 12.41
C SER A 115 -8.56 0.79 13.91
N LYS A 116 -9.77 0.94 14.45
CA LYS A 116 -10.09 0.61 15.84
C LYS A 116 -10.96 -0.63 15.87
N LEU A 117 -10.52 -1.63 16.62
CA LEU A 117 -11.21 -2.88 16.82
C LEU A 117 -11.58 -3.01 18.29
N LYS A 118 -12.86 -3.24 18.55
CA LYS A 118 -13.36 -3.64 19.87
C LYS A 118 -13.94 -5.04 19.75
N PHE A 119 -13.53 -5.91 20.63
CA PHE A 119 -14.02 -7.27 20.68
C PHE A 119 -14.43 -7.62 22.11
N LYS A 120 -15.58 -8.27 22.24
CA LYS A 120 -16.08 -8.78 23.53
C LYS A 120 -16.70 -10.15 23.30
N THR A 121 -16.33 -11.11 24.12
CA THR A 121 -16.98 -12.41 24.16
C THR A 121 -17.17 -12.89 25.59
N ARG A 122 -18.21 -13.70 25.80
CA ARG A 122 -18.52 -14.29 27.10
C ARG A 122 -18.73 -15.79 26.92
N SER A 123 -17.98 -16.60 27.62
CA SER A 123 -18.23 -18.02 27.76
C SER A 123 -19.05 -18.27 29.03
N VAL A 124 -20.32 -18.70 28.87
CA VAL A 124 -21.19 -19.00 30.01
C VAL A 124 -20.72 -20.23 30.74
N GLN A 125 -20.22 -21.24 29.99
CA GLN A 125 -19.78 -22.52 30.54
C GLN A 125 -18.62 -22.37 31.53
N TYR A 126 -17.72 -21.43 31.28
CA TYR A 126 -16.52 -21.23 32.12
C TYR A 126 -16.56 -19.92 32.90
N SER A 127 -17.67 -19.15 32.84
CA SER A 127 -17.78 -17.81 33.45
C SER A 127 -16.63 -16.88 33.08
N ILE A 128 -16.10 -17.01 31.86
CA ILE A 128 -15.02 -16.18 31.35
C ILE A 128 -15.60 -15.07 30.47
N THR A 129 -15.21 -13.84 30.74
CA THR A 129 -15.46 -12.71 29.84
C THR A 129 -14.13 -12.20 29.33
N TYR A 130 -14.07 -12.07 28.02
CA TYR A 130 -12.93 -11.50 27.31
C TYR A 130 -13.33 -10.20 26.60
N GLU A 131 -12.58 -9.15 26.84
CA GLU A 131 -12.75 -7.84 26.19
C GLU A 131 -11.39 -7.39 25.65
N SER A 132 -11.32 -6.88 24.42
CA SER A 132 -10.12 -6.28 23.89
C SER A 132 -10.44 -5.06 23.03
N GLU A 133 -9.55 -4.10 23.06
CA GLU A 133 -9.53 -2.96 22.17
C GLU A 133 -8.15 -2.86 21.54
N THR A 134 -8.10 -2.74 20.21
CA THR A 134 -6.83 -2.66 19.44
C THR A 134 -6.95 -1.53 18.46
N THR A 135 -5.92 -0.69 18.38
CA THR A 135 -5.78 0.33 17.36
C THR A 135 -4.60 -0.04 16.47
N THR A 136 -4.85 -0.03 15.15
CA THR A 136 -3.84 -0.36 14.14
C THR A 136 -3.59 0.83 13.23
N ARG A 137 -2.37 0.95 12.71
CA ARG A 137 -2.06 1.77 11.54
C ARG A 137 -2.16 0.91 10.30
N ASP A 138 -2.89 1.42 9.33
CA ASP A 138 -3.13 0.76 8.05
C ASP A 138 -2.32 1.44 6.96
N PHE A 139 -1.58 0.63 6.21
CA PHE A 139 -0.85 1.06 5.02
C PHE A 139 -1.40 0.31 3.82
N SER A 140 -1.67 1.01 2.73
CA SER A 140 -2.32 0.39 1.58
C SER A 140 -1.86 0.96 0.26
N TYR A 141 -2.11 0.19 -0.79
CA TYR A 141 -2.03 0.65 -2.16
C TYR A 141 -3.32 0.31 -2.90
N THR A 142 -3.88 1.29 -3.60
CA THR A 142 -5.13 1.18 -4.35
C THR A 142 -4.88 1.31 -5.84
N PHE A 143 -5.31 0.31 -6.59
CA PHE A 143 -5.27 0.27 -8.05
C PHE A 143 -6.64 0.62 -8.63
N GLY A 144 -6.63 1.16 -9.85
CA GLY A 144 -7.85 1.42 -10.62
C GLY A 144 -8.50 2.76 -10.31
N GLU A 145 -9.47 3.12 -11.13
CA GLU A 145 -10.15 4.41 -11.04
C GLU A 145 -11.63 4.26 -10.69
N ASP A 146 -12.42 3.63 -11.56
CA ASP A 146 -13.86 3.42 -11.34
C ASP A 146 -14.10 2.14 -10.53
N TRP A 147 -13.44 1.05 -10.91
CA TRP A 147 -13.26 -0.12 -10.08
C TRP A 147 -11.91 -0.06 -9.39
N THR A 148 -11.92 -0.21 -8.09
CA THR A 148 -10.69 -0.14 -7.30
C THR A 148 -10.43 -1.44 -6.58
N LEU A 149 -9.15 -1.86 -6.59
CA LEU A 149 -8.63 -2.94 -5.77
C LEU A 149 -7.63 -2.33 -4.79
N THR A 150 -7.80 -2.60 -3.51
CA THR A 150 -6.90 -2.11 -2.45
C THR A 150 -6.26 -3.28 -1.75
N LEU A 151 -4.95 -3.25 -1.62
CA LEU A 151 -4.18 -4.19 -0.83
C LEU A 151 -3.50 -3.43 0.30
N GLY A 152 -3.48 -3.98 1.49
CA GLY A 152 -2.86 -3.29 2.61
C GLY A 152 -2.47 -4.19 3.77
N ALA A 153 -1.71 -3.59 4.69
CA ALA A 153 -1.27 -4.18 5.93
C ALA A 153 -1.74 -3.34 7.12
N SER A 154 -2.08 -3.99 8.21
CA SER A 154 -2.49 -3.38 9.47
C SER A 154 -1.50 -3.75 10.56
N LEU A 155 -0.92 -2.76 11.24
CA LEU A 155 0.07 -2.95 12.30
C LEU A 155 -0.51 -2.41 13.62
N PRO A 156 -0.76 -3.26 14.61
CA PRO A 156 -1.16 -2.83 15.94
C PRO A 156 -0.06 -1.97 16.58
N TYR A 157 -0.45 -0.83 17.13
CA TYR A 157 0.47 0.06 17.86
C TYR A 157 -0.02 0.42 19.25
N SER A 158 -1.30 0.19 19.53
CA SER A 158 -1.91 0.41 20.84
C SER A 158 -3.05 -0.58 21.02
N GLY A 159 -3.22 -1.08 22.22
CA GLY A 159 -4.34 -1.95 22.53
C GLY A 159 -4.33 -2.38 23.99
N SER A 160 -5.49 -2.85 24.44
CA SER A 160 -5.64 -3.43 25.75
C SER A 160 -6.51 -4.68 25.68
N ALA A 161 -6.22 -5.64 26.53
CA ALA A 161 -7.03 -6.83 26.71
C ALA A 161 -7.38 -7.01 28.18
N LYS A 162 -8.59 -7.45 28.44
CA LYS A 162 -9.11 -7.73 29.77
C LYS A 162 -9.80 -9.08 29.78
N VAL A 163 -9.31 -9.96 30.63
CA VAL A 163 -9.88 -11.28 30.85
C VAL A 163 -10.43 -11.34 32.26
N ARG A 164 -11.72 -11.61 32.40
CA ARG A 164 -12.36 -11.85 33.70
C ARG A 164 -12.66 -13.33 33.83
N PHE A 165 -12.13 -13.94 34.87
CA PHE A 165 -12.39 -15.32 35.22
C PHE A 165 -12.77 -15.41 36.68
N LEU A 166 -14.01 -15.80 36.97
CA LEU A 166 -14.59 -15.76 38.31
C LEU A 166 -14.45 -14.35 38.92
N GLU A 167 -13.77 -14.24 40.07
CA GLU A 167 -13.53 -12.99 40.77
C GLU A 167 -12.24 -12.29 40.32
N HIS A 168 -11.47 -12.90 39.40
CA HIS A 168 -10.17 -12.41 38.99
C HIS A 168 -10.24 -11.69 37.68
N THR A 169 -9.56 -10.56 37.60
CA THR A 169 -9.40 -9.78 36.37
C THR A 169 -7.93 -9.68 36.01
N TYR A 170 -7.59 -10.09 34.78
CA TYR A 170 -6.27 -9.95 34.20
C TYR A 170 -6.33 -8.92 33.09
N GLN A 171 -5.29 -8.07 32.98
CA GLN A 171 -5.22 -7.00 32.00
C GLN A 171 -3.84 -6.96 31.34
N SER A 172 -3.80 -6.54 30.08
CA SER A 172 -2.56 -6.24 29.36
C SER A 172 -2.79 -5.01 28.47
N ASP A 173 -1.81 -4.14 28.43
CA ASP A 173 -1.75 -2.99 27.54
C ASP A 173 -0.66 -3.16 26.48
N GLN A 174 0.03 -4.29 26.46
CA GLN A 174 1.08 -4.60 25.50
C GLN A 174 0.51 -5.44 24.37
N VAL A 175 0.32 -4.82 23.21
CA VAL A 175 -0.18 -5.49 22.00
C VAL A 175 0.91 -5.58 20.94
N THR A 176 1.01 -6.76 20.32
CA THR A 176 1.87 -7.03 19.16
C THR A 176 1.07 -7.80 18.13
N GLY A 177 1.56 -7.84 16.89
CA GLY A 177 0.91 -8.63 15.85
C GLY A 177 0.95 -7.93 14.50
N GLY A 178 0.03 -8.30 13.66
CA GLY A 178 -0.09 -7.73 12.32
C GLY A 178 -1.23 -8.37 11.54
N GLY A 179 -1.60 -7.71 10.48
CA GLY A 179 -2.65 -8.19 9.60
C GLY A 179 -2.52 -7.67 8.19
N TYR A 180 -3.38 -8.16 7.35
CA TYR A 180 -3.52 -7.70 5.98
C TYR A 180 -4.99 -7.51 5.66
N PHE A 181 -5.23 -6.71 4.65
CA PHE A 181 -6.57 -6.55 4.11
C PHE A 181 -6.57 -6.42 2.60
N VAL A 182 -7.68 -6.85 2.04
CA VAL A 182 -8.00 -6.69 0.62
C VAL A 182 -9.34 -5.98 0.53
N GLY A 183 -9.41 -4.95 -0.29
CA GLY A 183 -10.61 -4.18 -0.50
C GLY A 183 -10.96 -4.04 -1.97
N MET A 184 -12.24 -4.02 -2.27
CA MET A 184 -12.78 -3.70 -3.58
C MET A 184 -13.70 -2.49 -3.45
N GLY A 185 -13.70 -1.63 -4.47
CA GLY A 185 -14.55 -0.45 -4.50
C GLY A 185 -15.11 -0.18 -5.88
N LEU A 186 -16.31 0.39 -5.88
CA LEU A 186 -16.96 0.93 -7.07
C LEU A 186 -17.18 2.43 -6.86
N ARG A 187 -16.62 3.23 -7.76
CA ARG A 187 -16.81 4.68 -7.76
C ARG A 187 -18.00 5.06 -8.62
N ILE A 188 -18.85 5.88 -8.03
CA ILE A 188 -20.02 6.49 -8.69
C ILE A 188 -19.89 8.00 -8.50
N SER A 189 -19.38 8.69 -9.52
CA SER A 189 -19.04 10.12 -9.45
C SER A 189 -17.94 10.39 -8.39
N ILE A 190 -18.25 11.16 -7.36
CA ILE A 190 -17.35 11.46 -6.23
C ILE A 190 -17.47 10.44 -5.08
N PHE A 191 -18.47 9.57 -5.11
CA PHE A 191 -18.71 8.59 -4.06
C PHE A 191 -18.08 7.25 -4.41
N GLU A 192 -17.61 6.54 -3.39
CA GLU A 192 -17.15 5.14 -3.51
C GLU A 192 -17.96 4.26 -2.55
N VAL A 193 -18.41 3.11 -3.06
CA VAL A 193 -18.95 2.00 -2.24
C VAL A 193 -17.86 0.96 -2.13
N LEU A 194 -17.57 0.51 -0.92
CA LEU A 194 -16.38 -0.25 -0.60
C LEU A 194 -16.72 -1.52 0.16
N LEU A 195 -16.05 -2.60 -0.20
CA LEU A 195 -16.02 -3.86 0.56
C LEU A 195 -14.58 -4.19 0.91
N ARG A 196 -14.30 -4.49 2.18
CA ARG A 196 -12.96 -4.83 2.66
C ARG A 196 -13.00 -6.13 3.46
N LYS A 197 -12.15 -7.10 3.13
CA LYS A 197 -11.85 -8.24 4.00
C LYS A 197 -10.57 -7.95 4.77
N THR A 198 -10.63 -8.02 6.08
CA THR A 198 -9.46 -7.82 6.97
C THR A 198 -9.18 -9.12 7.71
N SER A 199 -7.90 -9.50 7.77
CA SER A 199 -7.39 -10.59 8.60
C SER A 199 -6.32 -10.00 9.53
N LEU A 200 -6.55 -10.07 10.83
CA LEU A 200 -5.70 -9.49 11.86
C LEU A 200 -5.39 -10.54 12.92
N GLU A 201 -4.11 -10.67 13.27
CA GLU A 201 -3.66 -11.47 14.40
C GLU A 201 -3.00 -10.54 15.42
N THR A 202 -3.52 -10.55 16.65
CA THR A 202 -3.01 -9.73 17.76
C THR A 202 -2.65 -10.62 18.93
N THR A 203 -1.51 -10.33 19.54
CA THR A 203 -1.03 -11.01 20.76
C THR A 203 -0.86 -9.98 21.86
N TYR A 204 -1.54 -10.20 22.96
CA TYR A 204 -1.42 -9.41 24.18
C TYR A 204 -0.48 -10.11 25.13
N LYS A 205 0.60 -9.43 25.49
CA LYS A 205 1.67 -9.94 26.35
C LYS A 205 1.45 -9.49 27.80
N ASP A 206 2.12 -10.20 28.71
CA ASP A 206 2.20 -9.80 30.11
C ASP A 206 0.82 -9.54 30.78
N LEU A 207 -0.13 -10.48 30.57
CA LEU A 207 -1.41 -10.38 31.29
C LEU A 207 -1.17 -10.50 32.79
N THR A 208 -1.45 -9.43 33.51
CA THR A 208 -1.27 -9.35 34.95
C THR A 208 -2.62 -9.17 35.66
N ARG A 209 -2.76 -9.83 36.82
CA ARG A 209 -3.90 -9.62 37.70
C ARG A 209 -3.76 -8.28 38.42
N SER A 210 -4.87 -7.65 38.78
CA SER A 210 -4.91 -6.54 39.74
C SER A 210 -4.19 -6.96 41.03
N GLY A 211 -2.99 -6.42 41.29
CA GLY A 211 -2.07 -6.85 42.36
C GLY A 211 -0.74 -7.43 41.84
N GLY A 212 -0.49 -7.43 40.53
CA GLY A 212 0.83 -7.69 39.95
C GLY A 212 1.16 -9.17 39.71
N VAL A 213 0.22 -10.10 39.90
CA VAL A 213 0.44 -11.53 39.62
C VAL A 213 0.27 -11.80 38.14
N PRO A 214 1.32 -12.28 37.41
CA PRO A 214 1.22 -12.59 35.99
C PRO A 214 0.40 -13.86 35.74
N LEU A 215 -0.34 -13.89 34.62
CA LEU A 215 -1.06 -15.09 34.17
C LEU A 215 -0.10 -16.14 33.58
N GLY A 216 1.10 -15.73 33.18
CA GLY A 216 2.14 -16.61 32.63
C GLY A 216 1.99 -16.99 31.15
N ASN A 217 0.88 -16.61 30.50
CA ASN A 217 0.62 -16.92 29.08
C ASN A 217 0.22 -15.68 28.32
N ASP A 218 0.71 -15.59 27.09
CA ASP A 218 0.29 -14.58 26.12
C ASP A 218 -1.09 -14.96 25.53
N LEU A 219 -1.89 -13.95 25.25
CA LEU A 219 -3.23 -14.12 24.67
C LEU A 219 -3.21 -13.73 23.21
N THR A 220 -3.34 -14.71 22.32
CA THR A 220 -3.38 -14.46 20.88
C THR A 220 -4.81 -14.54 20.36
N MET A 221 -5.22 -13.53 19.61
CA MET A 221 -6.51 -13.44 18.95
C MET A 221 -6.33 -13.32 17.44
N LYS A 222 -7.07 -14.16 16.70
CA LYS A 222 -7.17 -14.10 15.24
C LYS A 222 -8.56 -13.63 14.86
N MET A 223 -8.62 -12.68 13.95
CA MET A 223 -9.87 -12.13 13.46
C MET A 223 -9.86 -12.04 11.94
N GLU A 224 -10.93 -12.55 11.33
CA GLU A 224 -11.22 -12.32 9.91
C GLU A 224 -12.60 -11.70 9.79
N ARG A 225 -12.73 -10.58 9.07
CA ARG A 225 -13.99 -9.84 8.95
C ARG A 225 -14.13 -9.16 7.60
N TYR A 226 -15.39 -9.04 7.19
CA TYR A 226 -15.80 -8.20 6.06
C TYR A 226 -16.34 -6.89 6.58
N LEU A 227 -15.95 -5.80 5.97
CA LEU A 227 -16.36 -4.43 6.31
C LEU A 227 -16.99 -3.80 5.09
N LEU A 228 -18.09 -3.12 5.28
CA LEU A 228 -18.67 -2.22 4.28
C LEU A 228 -18.16 -0.81 4.56
N GLY A 229 -17.92 -0.05 3.51
CA GLY A 229 -17.41 1.29 3.63
C GLY A 229 -17.95 2.22 2.56
N PHE A 230 -17.77 3.50 2.83
CA PHE A 230 -18.04 4.58 1.90
C PHE A 230 -16.81 5.45 1.77
N GLY A 231 -16.65 6.04 0.59
CA GLY A 231 -15.54 6.92 0.31
C GLY A 231 -15.95 8.13 -0.51
N LEU A 232 -15.07 9.13 -0.48
CA LEU A 232 -15.09 10.29 -1.36
C LEU A 232 -13.81 10.31 -2.18
N SER A 233 -13.94 10.45 -3.49
CA SER A 233 -12.83 10.47 -4.44
C SER A 233 -12.81 11.80 -5.18
N PHE A 234 -11.73 12.54 -5.04
CA PHE A 234 -11.50 13.82 -5.71
C PHE A 234 -10.43 13.65 -6.78
N LYS A 235 -10.69 14.22 -7.96
CA LYS A 235 -9.76 14.27 -9.11
C LYS A 235 -9.45 15.71 -9.46
#